data_0e21341e4e77fecc9e6fde5b33baf132
#
_entry.id   0e21341e4e77fecc9e6fde5b33baf132
#
_cell.length_a   1.000
_cell.length_b   1.000
_cell.length_c   1.000
_cell.angle_alpha   90.00
_cell.angle_beta   90.00
_cell.angle_gamma   90.00
#
_symmetry.space_group_name_H-M   'P 1'
#
loop_
_entity.id
_entity.type
_entity.pdbx_description
1 polymer ?
#
loop_
_entity_poly.entity_id
_entity_poly.type
_entity_poly.pdbx_seq_one_letter_code
_entity_poly.pdbx_strand_id
1 'polypeptide(L)'
;MIKLILIISTLLLSGCSNLYLGSKDYTDFDPQLQANQLGNTILPYEDGLRTNSKNKEYEWWYFDAKLDDGSIAVVYFWKIKAIKDFYYIGVNYNKPDGTEYKKIKFFKKNDTFFEKDSCNVQYNNNHFIGNLEKYKIKINPDDFDGFGLDIELNATIKPYRPQDGIINAGKDYFAWLAAVPNGLVNGKLTYNNEEINISGSGYHDHNWGNIELQKLFDDWLWFRGTVGEYTIIGYELNTTSARGGYSIPGIFIADSTGIIYENYGQNGIFTSKENLITGLYKKNNEALFSKLKILTNDNFYLEIEGVEVIENLYLFDV
;
A
#
# COMPACT_ATOMS: atom_id res chain seq x y z
N MET A 1 19.77 3.55 -19.73
CA MET A 1 19.01 2.49 -19.07
C MET A 1 18.70 2.98 -17.68
N ILE A 2 17.47 3.36 -17.42
CA ILE A 2 17.03 3.85 -16.12
C ILE A 2 16.69 2.61 -15.29
N LYS A 3 17.38 2.43 -14.17
CA LYS A 3 17.06 1.34 -13.22
C LYS A 3 15.87 1.79 -12.37
N LEU A 4 14.69 1.29 -12.68
CA LEU A 4 13.52 1.39 -11.82
C LEU A 4 13.60 0.25 -10.79
N ILE A 5 13.66 0.58 -9.51
CA ILE A 5 13.55 -0.45 -8.48
C ILE A 5 12.05 -0.66 -8.24
N LEU A 6 11.59 -1.84 -8.63
CA LEU A 6 10.23 -2.27 -8.44
C LEU A 6 10.10 -2.83 -7.01
N ILE A 7 9.41 -2.12 -6.12
CA ILE A 7 8.94 -2.70 -4.86
C ILE A 7 7.64 -3.40 -5.19
N ILE A 8 7.71 -4.70 -5.46
CA ILE A 8 6.51 -5.51 -5.63
C ILE A 8 6.16 -6.08 -4.26
N SER A 9 5.25 -5.46 -3.54
CA SER A 9 4.58 -6.14 -2.43
C SER A 9 3.40 -6.93 -3.01
N THR A 10 3.67 -8.14 -3.46
CA THR A 10 2.60 -9.08 -3.78
C THR A 10 2.11 -9.71 -2.50
N LEU A 11 1.03 -9.18 -1.94
CA LEU A 11 0.28 -9.82 -0.88
C LEU A 11 -0.58 -10.92 -1.53
N LEU A 12 -0.03 -12.12 -1.65
CA LEU A 12 -0.76 -13.27 -2.17
C LEU A 12 -1.64 -13.86 -1.08
N LEU A 13 -2.94 -13.64 -1.22
CA LEU A 13 -3.97 -14.19 -0.36
C LEU A 13 -4.49 -15.50 -0.97
N SER A 14 -3.79 -16.63 -0.76
CA SER A 14 -4.40 -17.92 -1.09
C SER A 14 -5.47 -18.26 -0.05
N GLY A 15 -6.72 -18.06 -0.43
CA GLY A 15 -7.87 -18.43 0.38
C GLY A 15 -8.01 -19.94 0.49
N CYS A 16 -8.20 -20.47 1.70
CA CYS A 16 -8.82 -21.75 1.89
C CYS A 16 -10.22 -21.73 1.27
N SER A 17 -10.37 -22.32 0.10
CA SER A 17 -11.65 -22.62 -0.49
C SER A 17 -12.37 -23.65 0.37
N ASN A 18 -13.54 -23.30 0.87
CA ASN A 18 -14.73 -24.10 1.13
C ASN A 18 -15.43 -23.71 2.41
N LEU A 19 -16.27 -22.70 2.28
CA LEU A 19 -17.56 -22.61 2.98
C LEU A 19 -18.42 -21.60 2.21
N TYR A 20 -18.99 -22.08 1.12
CA TYR A 20 -19.99 -21.35 0.35
C TYR A 20 -21.31 -21.38 1.10
N LEU A 21 -21.73 -20.27 1.65
CA LEU A 21 -23.12 -20.03 2.02
C LEU A 21 -23.65 -18.85 1.23
N GLY A 22 -24.32 -19.15 0.12
CA GLY A 22 -25.26 -18.27 -0.58
C GLY A 22 -24.61 -17.25 -1.51
N SER A 23 -24.55 -17.59 -2.78
CA SER A 23 -24.35 -16.63 -3.86
C SER A 23 -25.52 -15.66 -3.94
N LYS A 24 -25.35 -14.42 -3.53
CA LYS A 24 -26.08 -13.30 -4.10
C LYS A 24 -25.18 -12.70 -5.18
N ASP A 25 -25.71 -12.65 -6.40
CA ASP A 25 -25.09 -11.95 -7.51
C ASP A 25 -24.83 -10.50 -7.10
N TYR A 26 -23.56 -10.16 -6.90
CA TYR A 26 -23.11 -8.78 -6.65
C TYR A 26 -22.57 -8.15 -7.93
N THR A 27 -23.28 -8.34 -9.01
CA THR A 27 -23.00 -7.70 -10.31
C THR A 27 -23.44 -6.24 -10.38
N ASP A 28 -24.18 -5.77 -9.37
CA ASP A 28 -24.64 -4.38 -9.33
C ASP A 28 -23.58 -3.49 -8.67
N PHE A 29 -22.72 -2.97 -9.51
CA PHE A 29 -21.96 -1.78 -9.24
C PHE A 29 -22.94 -0.61 -9.12
N ASP A 30 -23.24 -0.14 -7.91
CA ASP A 30 -24.10 1.01 -7.70
C ASP A 30 -23.28 2.30 -7.65
N PRO A 31 -23.26 3.10 -8.75
CA PRO A 31 -22.52 4.36 -8.78
C PRO A 31 -23.04 5.40 -7.77
N GLN A 32 -24.26 5.24 -7.24
CA GLN A 32 -24.83 6.18 -6.28
C GLN A 32 -24.32 5.96 -4.86
N LEU A 33 -23.90 4.74 -4.51
CA LEU A 33 -23.24 4.49 -3.22
C LEU A 33 -21.86 5.14 -3.16
N GLN A 34 -21.22 5.38 -4.29
CA GLN A 34 -19.90 6.04 -4.39
C GLN A 34 -19.99 7.55 -4.14
N ALA A 35 -21.05 8.19 -4.61
CA ALA A 35 -21.18 9.65 -4.62
C ALA A 35 -21.25 10.31 -3.24
N ASN A 36 -21.41 9.54 -2.16
CA ASN A 36 -21.70 10.10 -0.83
C ASN A 36 -20.58 9.98 0.18
N GLN A 37 -19.38 9.45 -0.16
CA GLN A 37 -18.38 9.14 0.86
C GLN A 37 -17.18 10.09 0.85
N LEU A 38 -16.64 10.45 -0.31
CA LEU A 38 -15.53 11.38 -0.45
C LEU A 38 -15.83 12.39 -1.56
N GLY A 39 -15.46 13.65 -1.35
CA GLY A 39 -15.65 14.71 -2.34
C GLY A 39 -14.63 14.65 -3.49
N ASN A 40 -14.71 15.59 -4.42
CA ASN A 40 -13.75 15.69 -5.53
C ASN A 40 -12.38 16.23 -5.12
N THR A 41 -12.28 16.81 -3.93
CA THR A 41 -11.04 17.38 -3.39
C THR A 41 -10.57 16.51 -2.23
N ILE A 42 -9.30 16.12 -2.26
CA ILE A 42 -8.68 15.36 -1.19
C ILE A 42 -8.41 16.28 0.00
N LEU A 43 -8.90 15.90 1.16
CA LEU A 43 -8.80 16.69 2.39
C LEU A 43 -8.08 15.89 3.50
N PRO A 44 -7.43 16.55 4.47
CA PRO A 44 -6.66 15.87 5.52
C PRO A 44 -7.43 14.82 6.31
N TYR A 45 -8.75 14.96 6.48
CA TYR A 45 -9.57 13.98 7.19
C TYR A 45 -9.61 12.61 6.50
N GLU A 46 -9.37 12.55 5.17
CA GLU A 46 -9.37 11.29 4.43
C GLU A 46 -8.21 10.38 4.87
N ASP A 47 -7.13 10.96 5.38
CA ASP A 47 -6.00 10.26 5.98
C ASP A 47 -6.15 10.03 7.50
N GLY A 48 -7.22 10.50 8.09
CA GLY A 48 -7.62 10.20 9.47
C GLY A 48 -8.37 8.87 9.58
N LEU A 49 -8.77 8.49 10.80
CA LEU A 49 -9.54 7.27 11.04
C LEU A 49 -10.86 7.22 10.27
N ARG A 50 -11.02 6.22 9.39
CA ARG A 50 -12.20 6.06 8.52
C ARG A 50 -13.13 4.92 8.94
N THR A 51 -12.64 3.94 9.71
CA THR A 51 -13.44 2.81 10.18
C THR A 51 -14.08 3.06 11.54
N ASN A 52 -15.23 2.42 11.79
CA ASN A 52 -16.02 2.58 13.02
C ASN A 52 -15.89 1.37 13.97
N SER A 53 -14.91 0.52 13.77
CA SER A 53 -14.72 -0.73 14.53
C SER A 53 -15.90 -1.70 14.43
N LYS A 54 -16.60 -1.70 13.30
CA LYS A 54 -17.55 -2.76 12.96
C LYS A 54 -16.80 -4.04 12.59
N ASN A 55 -17.45 -5.18 12.76
CA ASN A 55 -16.85 -6.46 12.43
C ASN A 55 -16.41 -6.50 10.95
N LYS A 56 -15.21 -7.02 10.71
CA LYS A 56 -14.51 -7.13 9.42
C LYS A 56 -13.92 -5.85 8.86
N GLU A 57 -14.07 -4.72 9.54
CA GLU A 57 -13.37 -3.50 9.15
C GLU A 57 -11.88 -3.62 9.43
N TYR A 58 -11.11 -3.09 8.51
CA TYR A 58 -9.66 -2.95 8.66
C TYR A 58 -9.25 -1.57 8.13
N GLU A 59 -8.06 -1.14 8.58
CA GLU A 59 -7.48 0.13 8.21
C GLU A 59 -5.97 0.08 8.44
N TRP A 60 -5.18 0.62 7.49
CA TRP A 60 -3.74 0.73 7.70
C TRP A 60 -3.15 1.97 7.07
N TRP A 61 -2.14 2.51 7.71
CA TRP A 61 -1.27 3.58 7.24
C TRP A 61 0.06 2.95 6.90
N TYR A 62 0.43 3.06 5.64
CA TYR A 62 1.63 2.46 5.07
C TYR A 62 2.64 3.54 4.73
N PHE A 63 3.89 3.28 4.96
CA PHE A 63 5.03 4.08 4.55
C PHE A 63 6.11 3.17 4.00
N ASP A 64 6.76 3.61 2.90
CA ASP A 64 8.03 3.06 2.46
C ASP A 64 8.98 4.17 2.04
N ALA A 65 10.27 3.90 2.15
CA ALA A 65 11.33 4.77 1.67
C ALA A 65 12.45 3.97 1.03
N LYS A 66 12.95 4.52 -0.09
CA LYS A 66 14.24 4.18 -0.65
C LYS A 66 15.24 5.22 -0.18
N LEU A 67 16.19 4.78 0.62
CA LEU A 67 17.23 5.63 1.19
C LEU A 67 18.38 5.85 0.19
N ASP A 68 19.15 6.91 0.39
CA ASP A 68 20.25 7.29 -0.52
C ASP A 68 21.40 6.27 -0.52
N ASP A 69 21.55 5.49 0.56
CA ASP A 69 22.49 4.36 0.64
C ASP A 69 22.00 3.10 -0.10
N GLY A 70 20.81 3.15 -0.67
CA GLY A 70 20.13 2.05 -1.36
C GLY A 70 19.31 1.14 -0.47
N SER A 71 19.29 1.36 0.84
CA SER A 71 18.43 0.62 1.76
C SER A 71 16.95 0.95 1.55
N ILE A 72 16.08 0.03 1.94
CA ILE A 72 14.63 0.19 1.89
C ILE A 72 14.07 0.02 3.29
N ALA A 73 13.25 0.97 3.73
CA ALA A 73 12.51 0.91 4.98
C ALA A 73 11.01 0.90 4.70
N VAL A 74 10.29 -0.01 5.34
CA VAL A 74 8.83 -0.11 5.27
C VAL A 74 8.26 -0.12 6.68
N VAL A 75 7.21 0.65 6.88
CA VAL A 75 6.47 0.70 8.15
C VAL A 75 4.98 0.71 7.85
N TYR A 76 4.21 -0.05 8.59
CA TYR A 76 2.76 -0.01 8.51
C TYR A 76 2.11 -0.15 9.87
N PHE A 77 1.10 0.68 10.13
CA PHE A 77 0.25 0.66 11.31
C PHE A 77 -1.09 0.05 10.92
N TRP A 78 -1.44 -1.06 11.53
CA TRP A 78 -2.65 -1.80 11.22
C TRP A 78 -3.65 -1.78 12.37
N LYS A 79 -4.93 -1.59 12.00
CA LYS A 79 -6.10 -1.79 12.84
C LYS A 79 -7.04 -2.74 12.13
N ILE A 80 -7.36 -3.87 12.75
CA ILE A 80 -8.26 -4.88 12.19
C ILE A 80 -9.31 -5.23 13.21
N LYS A 81 -10.57 -5.24 12.79
CA LYS A 81 -11.70 -5.74 13.57
C LYS A 81 -12.15 -7.09 13.00
N ALA A 82 -11.71 -8.16 13.65
CA ALA A 82 -12.21 -9.53 13.42
C ALA A 82 -13.15 -9.94 14.57
N ILE A 83 -13.01 -11.15 15.12
CA ILE A 83 -13.72 -11.56 16.35
C ILE A 83 -13.29 -10.67 17.53
N LYS A 84 -12.02 -10.28 17.56
CA LYS A 84 -11.44 -9.28 18.46
C LYS A 84 -10.70 -8.21 17.67
N ASP A 85 -10.37 -7.11 18.31
CA ASP A 85 -9.55 -6.05 17.71
C ASP A 85 -8.08 -6.47 17.73
N PHE A 86 -7.40 -6.22 16.60
CA PHE A 86 -5.96 -6.35 16.46
C PHE A 86 -5.38 -5.00 16.08
N TYR A 87 -4.32 -4.64 16.76
CA TYR A 87 -3.54 -3.43 16.53
C TYR A 87 -2.09 -3.85 16.46
N TYR A 88 -1.42 -3.60 15.35
CA TYR A 88 -0.01 -3.95 15.22
C TYR A 88 0.75 -2.99 14.30
N ILE A 89 2.03 -2.92 14.51
CA ILE A 89 2.98 -2.25 13.63
C ILE A 89 3.88 -3.33 13.04
N GLY A 90 4.07 -3.28 11.73
CA GLY A 90 5.10 -4.05 11.05
C GLY A 90 6.20 -3.13 10.53
N VAL A 91 7.40 -3.64 10.58
CA VAL A 91 8.61 -2.98 10.12
C VAL A 91 9.43 -3.95 9.28
N ASN A 92 9.86 -3.49 8.10
CA ASN A 92 10.85 -4.20 7.28
C ASN A 92 11.98 -3.22 6.95
N TYR A 93 13.22 -3.67 7.03
CA TYR A 93 14.38 -2.90 6.63
C TYR A 93 15.35 -3.81 5.89
N ASN A 94 15.65 -3.47 4.65
CA ASN A 94 16.49 -4.25 3.76
C ASN A 94 17.66 -3.39 3.29
N LYS A 95 18.88 -3.90 3.44
CA LYS A 95 20.11 -3.26 2.96
C LYS A 95 20.56 -3.83 1.62
N PRO A 96 21.33 -3.06 0.84
CA PRO A 96 21.91 -3.55 -0.42
C PRO A 96 22.86 -4.75 -0.28
N ASP A 97 23.40 -4.97 0.93
CA ASP A 97 24.28 -6.11 1.25
C ASP A 97 23.53 -7.40 1.56
N GLY A 98 22.18 -7.39 1.46
CA GLY A 98 21.32 -8.52 1.77
C GLY A 98 20.95 -8.64 3.24
N THR A 99 21.35 -7.70 4.10
CA THR A 99 20.92 -7.66 5.50
C THR A 99 19.44 -7.31 5.54
N GLU A 100 18.65 -8.13 6.25
CA GLU A 100 17.23 -7.94 6.44
C GLU A 100 16.89 -7.83 7.92
N TYR A 101 15.97 -6.93 8.24
CA TYR A 101 15.31 -6.86 9.54
C TYR A 101 13.80 -6.80 9.33
N LYS A 102 13.09 -7.66 10.04
CA LYS A 102 11.64 -7.73 9.94
C LYS A 102 11.03 -8.05 11.28
N LYS A 103 10.05 -7.27 11.68
CA LYS A 103 9.31 -7.50 12.92
C LYS A 103 7.89 -6.99 12.85
N ILE A 104 6.98 -7.76 13.47
CA ILE A 104 5.61 -7.34 13.76
C ILE A 104 5.45 -7.29 15.28
N LYS A 105 4.89 -6.20 15.79
CA LYS A 105 4.55 -6.03 17.20
C LYS A 105 3.08 -5.71 17.36
N PHE A 106 2.39 -6.46 18.23
CA PHE A 106 1.00 -6.24 18.61
C PHE A 106 0.89 -5.33 19.82
N PHE A 107 -0.15 -4.50 19.82
CA PHE A 107 -0.46 -3.53 20.87
C PHE A 107 -1.87 -3.78 21.43
N LYS A 108 -2.12 -3.33 22.66
CA LYS A 108 -3.46 -3.36 23.23
C LYS A 108 -4.25 -2.13 22.79
N LYS A 109 -5.57 -2.24 22.74
CA LYS A 109 -6.46 -1.12 22.40
C LYS A 109 -6.18 0.15 23.23
N ASN A 110 -5.90 0.00 24.52
CA ASN A 110 -5.65 1.14 25.40
C ASN A 110 -4.30 1.82 25.14
N ASP A 111 -3.44 1.20 24.37
CA ASP A 111 -2.12 1.71 23.97
C ASP A 111 -2.18 2.40 22.60
N THR A 112 -3.39 2.53 22.00
CA THR A 112 -3.58 3.08 20.65
C THR A 112 -4.48 4.32 20.67
N PHE A 113 -4.17 5.25 19.77
CA PHE A 113 -4.95 6.46 19.52
C PHE A 113 -5.06 6.70 18.03
N PHE A 114 -6.23 7.22 17.60
CA PHE A 114 -6.52 7.55 16.21
C PHE A 114 -7.33 8.84 16.15
N GLU A 115 -6.87 9.80 15.36
CA GLU A 115 -7.59 11.03 15.04
C GLU A 115 -8.47 10.83 13.80
N LYS A 116 -9.58 11.56 13.71
CA LYS A 116 -10.50 11.49 12.55
C LYS A 116 -10.29 12.59 11.53
N ASP A 117 -9.77 13.72 11.94
CA ASP A 117 -9.69 14.92 11.12
C ASP A 117 -8.37 15.04 10.33
N SER A 118 -7.40 14.20 10.67
CA SER A 118 -6.10 14.09 9.99
C SER A 118 -5.40 12.80 10.39
N CYS A 119 -4.31 12.48 9.71
CA CYS A 119 -3.43 11.38 10.12
C CYS A 119 -2.79 11.70 11.47
N ASN A 120 -3.24 11.01 12.50
CA ASN A 120 -2.59 10.98 13.81
C ASN A 120 -2.88 9.62 14.45
N VAL A 121 -1.97 8.69 14.19
CA VAL A 121 -2.03 7.30 14.64
C VAL A 121 -0.90 7.07 15.62
N GLN A 122 -1.24 6.62 16.83
CA GLN A 122 -0.25 6.40 17.88
C GLN A 122 -0.44 5.03 18.53
N TYR A 123 0.66 4.28 18.67
CA TYR A 123 0.73 2.99 19.35
C TYR A 123 1.86 3.09 20.40
N ASN A 124 1.52 3.38 21.65
CA ASN A 124 2.47 3.78 22.68
C ASN A 124 3.36 4.95 22.22
N ASN A 125 4.68 4.73 22.17
CA ASN A 125 5.68 5.72 21.75
C ASN A 125 5.95 5.70 20.22
N ASN A 126 5.20 4.92 19.45
CA ASN A 126 5.26 4.87 18.00
C ASN A 126 4.14 5.73 17.42
N HIS A 127 4.45 6.55 16.41
CA HIS A 127 3.41 7.39 15.82
C HIS A 127 3.64 7.68 14.33
N PHE A 128 2.53 7.93 13.67
CA PHE A 128 2.40 8.34 12.29
C PHE A 128 1.49 9.57 12.27
N ILE A 129 2.04 10.75 12.05
CA ILE A 129 1.32 12.03 12.18
C ILE A 129 1.58 12.88 10.95
N GLY A 130 0.52 13.39 10.30
CA GLY A 130 0.67 14.25 9.13
C GLY A 130 -0.62 14.87 8.63
N ASN A 131 -0.50 15.62 7.50
CA ASN A 131 -1.56 16.49 6.99
C ASN A 131 -1.62 16.55 5.45
N LEU A 132 -1.17 15.51 4.75
CA LEU A 132 -1.02 15.39 3.29
C LEU A 132 0.19 16.14 2.69
N GLU A 133 0.83 17.02 3.45
CA GLU A 133 2.01 17.78 2.99
C GLU A 133 3.27 17.34 3.72
N LYS A 134 3.14 17.14 5.03
CA LYS A 134 4.26 16.79 5.90
C LYS A 134 3.84 15.74 6.91
N TYR A 135 4.70 14.73 7.08
CA TYR A 135 4.51 13.65 8.05
C TYR A 135 5.72 13.52 8.97
N LYS A 136 5.44 13.13 10.19
CA LYS A 136 6.42 12.64 11.15
C LYS A 136 6.09 11.19 11.48
N ILE A 137 7.08 10.30 11.25
CA ILE A 137 6.93 8.86 11.50
C ILE A 137 8.01 8.47 12.49
N LYS A 138 7.58 7.91 13.62
CA LYS A 138 8.47 7.45 14.66
C LYS A 138 8.19 6.00 15.03
N ILE A 139 9.26 5.21 15.05
CA ILE A 139 9.28 3.84 15.56
C ILE A 139 10.26 3.83 16.72
N ASN A 140 9.77 3.45 17.90
CA ASN A 140 10.57 3.38 19.12
C ASN A 140 11.43 2.11 19.11
N PRO A 141 12.78 2.21 19.19
CA PRO A 141 13.66 1.06 19.15
C PRO A 141 13.44 0.05 20.30
N ASP A 142 12.93 0.47 21.45
CA ASP A 142 12.58 -0.43 22.55
C ASP A 142 11.47 -1.43 22.20
N ASP A 143 10.63 -1.09 21.25
CA ASP A 143 9.54 -1.94 20.78
C ASP A 143 9.97 -2.89 19.66
N PHE A 144 11.12 -2.62 19.01
CA PHE A 144 11.56 -3.28 17.79
C PHE A 144 13.03 -3.75 17.87
N ASP A 145 13.43 -4.34 19.00
CA ASP A 145 14.75 -4.99 19.22
C ASP A 145 15.95 -4.11 18.82
N GLY A 146 15.83 -2.80 19.05
CA GLY A 146 16.88 -1.83 18.70
C GLY A 146 16.76 -1.24 17.29
N PHE A 147 15.72 -1.61 16.51
CA PHE A 147 15.38 -0.90 15.29
C PHE A 147 14.45 0.28 15.60
N GLY A 148 14.78 1.46 15.10
CA GLY A 148 13.97 2.66 15.28
C GLY A 148 14.03 3.59 14.09
N LEU A 149 13.00 4.42 13.95
CA LEU A 149 12.92 5.52 12.99
C LEU A 149 12.45 6.79 13.69
N ASP A 150 13.02 7.93 13.36
CA ASP A 150 12.49 9.26 13.67
C ASP A 150 12.72 10.15 12.45
N ILE A 151 11.71 10.21 11.58
CA ILE A 151 11.83 10.80 10.25
C ILE A 151 10.72 11.80 9.97
N GLU A 152 11.03 12.72 9.06
CA GLU A 152 10.07 13.56 8.36
C GLU A 152 9.95 13.11 6.91
N LEU A 153 8.71 13.00 6.42
CA LEU A 153 8.37 12.83 5.00
C LEU A 153 7.68 14.11 4.54
N ASN A 154 8.28 14.80 3.58
CA ASN A 154 7.75 16.03 3.01
C ASN A 154 7.30 15.77 1.57
N ALA A 155 6.00 15.92 1.30
CA ALA A 155 5.42 15.64 -0.01
C ALA A 155 6.01 16.53 -1.10
N THR A 156 6.41 15.94 -2.23
CA THR A 156 6.82 16.64 -3.45
C THR A 156 5.74 16.57 -4.53
N ILE A 157 4.84 15.60 -4.41
CA ILE A 157 3.69 15.38 -5.29
C ILE A 157 2.43 15.49 -4.44
N LYS A 158 1.40 16.14 -4.99
CA LYS A 158 0.10 16.27 -4.32
C LYS A 158 -0.55 14.90 -4.08
N PRO A 159 -1.38 14.76 -3.03
CA PRO A 159 -2.08 13.52 -2.75
C PRO A 159 -2.95 13.10 -3.93
N TYR A 160 -3.10 11.79 -4.10
CA TYR A 160 -3.85 11.20 -5.19
C TYR A 160 -4.75 10.04 -4.71
N ARG A 161 -5.90 9.94 -5.30
CA ARG A 161 -6.76 8.76 -5.32
C ARG A 161 -7.54 8.68 -6.64
N PRO A 162 -7.79 7.47 -7.18
CA PRO A 162 -8.64 7.36 -8.36
C PRO A 162 -10.08 7.73 -7.99
N GLN A 163 -10.70 8.66 -8.72
CA GLN A 163 -12.06 9.16 -8.46
C GLN A 163 -12.26 9.58 -6.99
N ASP A 164 -13.14 8.86 -6.27
CA ASP A 164 -13.39 9.05 -4.83
C ASP A 164 -12.51 8.14 -3.93
N GLY A 165 -11.58 7.40 -4.52
CA GLY A 165 -10.68 6.48 -3.81
C GLY A 165 -11.33 5.19 -3.33
N ILE A 166 -12.61 4.95 -3.65
CA ILE A 166 -13.38 3.81 -3.15
C ILE A 166 -13.69 2.82 -4.28
N ILE A 167 -13.27 1.58 -4.08
CA ILE A 167 -13.58 0.46 -4.96
C ILE A 167 -14.70 -0.35 -4.32
N ASN A 168 -15.90 -0.22 -4.88
CA ASN A 168 -17.09 -0.86 -4.36
C ASN A 168 -17.32 -2.24 -4.98
N ALA A 169 -17.79 -3.17 -4.16
CA ALA A 169 -18.28 -4.49 -4.56
C ALA A 169 -19.62 -4.75 -3.86
N GLY A 170 -20.70 -4.15 -4.37
CA GLY A 170 -21.99 -4.10 -3.73
C GLY A 170 -21.94 -3.26 -2.45
N LYS A 171 -22.28 -3.85 -1.30
CA LYS A 171 -22.19 -3.19 0.02
C LYS A 171 -20.80 -3.22 0.65
N ASP A 172 -19.90 -3.98 0.05
CA ASP A 172 -18.52 -4.15 0.53
C ASP A 172 -17.60 -3.25 -0.29
N TYR A 173 -16.51 -2.78 0.31
CA TYR A 173 -15.60 -1.86 -0.36
C TYR A 173 -14.16 -1.99 0.14
N PHE A 174 -13.26 -1.56 -0.70
CA PHE A 174 -11.88 -1.23 -0.41
C PHE A 174 -11.63 0.22 -0.80
N ALA A 175 -10.94 0.96 0.03
CA ALA A 175 -10.58 2.35 -0.24
C ALA A 175 -9.07 2.56 -0.14
N TRP A 176 -8.55 3.46 -0.97
CA TRP A 176 -7.14 3.77 -1.08
C TRP A 176 -6.92 5.25 -1.35
N LEU A 177 -6.00 5.84 -0.59
CA LEU A 177 -5.49 7.20 -0.75
C LEU A 177 -3.96 7.15 -0.75
N ALA A 178 -3.32 7.51 -1.86
CA ALA A 178 -1.89 7.85 -1.88
C ALA A 178 -1.74 9.26 -1.29
N ALA A 179 -1.59 9.34 0.03
CA ALA A 179 -1.52 10.61 0.76
C ALA A 179 -0.22 11.36 0.44
N VAL A 180 0.89 10.64 0.21
CA VAL A 180 2.14 11.17 -0.33
C VAL A 180 2.61 10.25 -1.45
N PRO A 181 2.24 10.54 -2.72
CA PRO A 181 2.68 9.74 -3.88
C PRO A 181 4.20 9.69 -4.04
N ASN A 182 4.88 10.78 -3.68
CA ASN A 182 6.33 10.88 -3.55
C ASN A 182 6.69 12.04 -2.64
N GLY A 183 7.74 11.86 -1.82
CA GLY A 183 8.20 12.89 -0.90
C GLY A 183 9.68 12.70 -0.55
N LEU A 184 10.25 13.75 0.05
CA LEU A 184 11.61 13.72 0.59
C LEU A 184 11.58 13.20 2.02
N VAL A 185 12.41 12.20 2.30
CA VAL A 185 12.63 11.63 3.62
C VAL A 185 13.92 12.19 4.20
N ASN A 186 13.86 12.65 5.44
CA ASN A 186 15.01 13.05 6.21
C ASN A 186 14.81 12.67 7.69
N GLY A 187 15.86 12.28 8.37
CA GLY A 187 15.79 11.97 9.79
C GLY A 187 16.84 10.98 10.25
N LYS A 188 16.46 10.13 11.18
CA LYS A 188 17.34 9.19 11.83
C LYS A 188 16.77 7.78 11.78
N LEU A 189 17.65 6.82 11.58
CA LEU A 189 17.40 5.40 11.71
C LEU A 189 18.30 4.85 12.80
N THR A 190 17.75 4.07 13.73
CA THR A 190 18.49 3.31 14.71
C THR A 190 18.50 1.85 14.30
N TYR A 191 19.67 1.26 14.20
CA TYR A 191 19.83 -0.18 13.91
C TYR A 191 21.04 -0.72 14.66
N ASN A 192 20.87 -1.84 15.37
CA ASN A 192 21.90 -2.44 16.23
C ASN A 192 22.49 -1.45 17.27
N ASN A 193 21.63 -0.58 17.85
CA ASN A 193 22.00 0.49 18.78
C ASN A 193 22.88 1.60 18.20
N GLU A 194 23.03 1.65 16.90
CA GLU A 194 23.68 2.75 16.20
C GLU A 194 22.64 3.65 15.56
N GLU A 195 22.72 4.95 15.81
CA GLU A 195 21.88 5.97 15.20
C GLU A 195 22.62 6.58 14.01
N ILE A 196 22.00 6.55 12.83
CA ILE A 196 22.51 7.14 11.60
C ILE A 196 21.53 8.16 11.04
N ASN A 197 22.04 9.24 10.47
CA ASN A 197 21.22 10.15 9.68
C ASN A 197 20.90 9.51 8.35
N ILE A 198 19.66 9.62 7.94
CA ILE A 198 19.17 9.08 6.67
C ILE A 198 18.46 10.16 5.84
N SER A 199 18.56 10.01 4.53
CA SER A 199 17.82 10.76 3.54
C SER A 199 17.38 9.84 2.40
N GLY A 200 16.41 10.28 1.61
CA GLY A 200 15.91 9.48 0.49
C GLY A 200 14.56 9.96 -0.03
N SER A 201 13.90 9.09 -0.79
CA SER A 201 12.54 9.30 -1.28
C SER A 201 11.57 8.34 -0.61
N GLY A 202 10.38 8.85 -0.27
CA GLY A 202 9.36 8.04 0.42
C GLY A 202 7.98 8.20 -0.17
N TYR A 203 7.11 7.29 0.27
CA TYR A 203 5.72 7.16 -0.10
C TYR A 203 4.88 6.91 1.14
N HIS A 204 3.65 7.40 1.13
CA HIS A 204 2.66 7.07 2.14
C HIS A 204 1.30 6.88 1.51
N ASP A 205 0.62 5.81 1.91
CA ASP A 205 -0.79 5.61 1.62
C ASP A 205 -1.60 5.21 2.85
N HIS A 206 -2.89 5.44 2.75
CA HIS A 206 -3.89 5.05 3.70
C HIS A 206 -4.94 4.18 3.03
N ASN A 207 -5.22 3.04 3.64
CA ASN A 207 -6.13 2.05 3.10
C ASN A 207 -7.14 1.63 4.17
N TRP A 208 -8.40 1.40 3.75
CA TRP A 208 -9.44 0.91 4.65
C TRP A 208 -10.53 0.14 3.90
N GLY A 209 -11.28 -0.65 4.63
CA GLY A 209 -12.38 -1.42 4.06
C GLY A 209 -13.26 -2.07 5.11
N ASN A 210 -14.35 -2.68 4.65
CA ASN A 210 -15.37 -3.27 5.51
C ASN A 210 -15.53 -4.78 5.38
N ILE A 211 -14.65 -5.42 4.61
CA ILE A 211 -14.62 -6.87 4.43
C ILE A 211 -13.18 -7.35 4.23
N GLU A 212 -12.89 -8.56 4.66
CA GLU A 212 -11.55 -9.17 4.50
C GLU A 212 -11.10 -9.12 3.03
N LEU A 213 -9.87 -8.64 2.77
CA LEU A 213 -9.33 -8.42 1.42
C LEU A 213 -9.42 -9.65 0.52
N GLN A 214 -9.14 -10.83 1.06
CA GLN A 214 -9.23 -12.11 0.32
C GLN A 214 -10.64 -12.50 -0.13
N LYS A 215 -11.67 -11.77 0.32
CA LYS A 215 -13.04 -11.89 -0.18
C LYS A 215 -13.35 -10.91 -1.31
N LEU A 216 -12.52 -9.90 -1.48
CA LEU A 216 -12.61 -8.95 -2.59
C LEU A 216 -11.68 -9.33 -3.72
N PHE A 217 -10.43 -9.66 -3.40
CA PHE A 217 -9.36 -9.84 -4.37
C PHE A 217 -8.70 -11.20 -4.22
N ASP A 218 -8.41 -11.85 -5.34
CA ASP A 218 -7.58 -13.04 -5.41
C ASP A 218 -6.10 -12.66 -5.31
N ASP A 219 -5.72 -11.56 -5.96
CA ASP A 219 -4.38 -10.98 -5.91
C ASP A 219 -4.42 -9.49 -6.26
N TRP A 220 -3.32 -8.79 -6.02
CA TRP A 220 -3.06 -7.47 -6.56
C TRP A 220 -1.60 -7.24 -6.88
N LEU A 221 -1.38 -6.41 -7.87
CA LEU A 221 -0.11 -5.82 -8.19
C LEU A 221 -0.15 -4.34 -7.82
N TRP A 222 0.88 -3.85 -7.19
CA TRP A 222 1.07 -2.43 -6.98
C TRP A 222 2.55 -2.08 -7.19
N PHE A 223 2.82 -0.96 -7.82
CA PHE A 223 4.18 -0.47 -7.99
C PHE A 223 4.21 1.06 -7.96
N ARG A 224 5.35 1.59 -7.58
CA ARG A 224 5.66 3.00 -7.67
C ARG A 224 7.10 3.23 -8.11
N GLY A 225 7.38 4.42 -8.66
CA GLY A 225 8.73 4.81 -9.04
C GLY A 225 8.80 6.21 -9.59
N THR A 226 10.01 6.63 -9.93
CA THR A 226 10.28 7.93 -10.54
C THR A 226 11.06 7.75 -11.83
N VAL A 227 10.72 8.56 -12.84
CA VAL A 227 11.44 8.66 -14.11
C VAL A 227 11.66 10.13 -14.41
N GLY A 228 12.89 10.61 -14.23
CA GLY A 228 13.16 12.04 -14.27
C GLY A 228 12.40 12.77 -13.17
N GLU A 229 11.60 13.76 -13.55
CA GLU A 229 10.75 14.54 -12.64
C GLU A 229 9.38 13.89 -12.38
N TYR A 230 9.04 12.84 -13.11
CA TYR A 230 7.73 12.18 -13.02
C TYR A 230 7.71 11.12 -11.94
N THR A 231 6.67 11.16 -11.13
CA THR A 231 6.27 10.07 -10.22
C THR A 231 5.22 9.21 -10.89
N ILE A 232 5.42 7.90 -10.87
CA ILE A 232 4.54 6.92 -11.49
C ILE A 232 4.03 5.99 -10.39
N ILE A 233 2.72 5.79 -10.33
CA ILE A 233 2.08 4.75 -9.52
C ILE A 233 1.16 3.94 -10.42
N GLY A 234 1.21 2.64 -10.31
CA GLY A 234 0.28 1.76 -11.02
C GLY A 234 -0.15 0.60 -10.15
N TYR A 235 -1.33 0.09 -10.44
CA TYR A 235 -1.89 -1.06 -9.75
C TYR A 235 -2.74 -1.90 -10.69
N GLU A 236 -2.95 -3.14 -10.31
CA GLU A 236 -3.94 -4.04 -10.89
C GLU A 236 -4.51 -4.88 -9.75
N LEU A 237 -5.82 -4.74 -9.50
CA LEU A 237 -6.54 -5.50 -8.49
C LEU A 237 -7.36 -6.56 -9.21
N ASN A 238 -7.15 -7.83 -8.90
CA ASN A 238 -7.90 -8.94 -9.51
C ASN A 238 -8.96 -9.40 -8.53
N THR A 239 -10.24 -9.15 -8.88
CA THR A 239 -11.36 -9.52 -8.03
C THR A 239 -11.56 -11.03 -8.00
N THR A 240 -12.02 -11.55 -6.85
CA THR A 240 -12.40 -12.95 -6.75
C THR A 240 -13.50 -13.31 -7.75
N SER A 241 -13.60 -14.59 -8.12
CA SER A 241 -14.68 -15.09 -8.98
C SER A 241 -16.08 -14.78 -8.41
N ALA A 242 -16.22 -14.79 -7.08
CA ALA A 242 -17.44 -14.40 -6.37
C ALA A 242 -17.78 -12.90 -6.53
N ARG A 243 -16.83 -12.09 -6.98
CA ARG A 243 -16.95 -10.65 -7.24
C ARG A 243 -16.87 -10.30 -8.72
N GLY A 244 -17.01 -11.29 -9.59
CA GLY A 244 -17.05 -11.14 -11.04
C GLY A 244 -15.78 -11.55 -11.78
N GLY A 245 -14.66 -11.78 -11.09
CA GLY A 245 -13.40 -12.28 -11.66
C GLY A 245 -12.79 -11.34 -12.72
N TYR A 246 -12.85 -10.02 -12.51
CA TYR A 246 -12.29 -9.04 -13.42
C TYR A 246 -11.13 -8.27 -12.80
N SER A 247 -10.29 -7.72 -13.67
CA SER A 247 -9.16 -6.87 -13.30
C SER A 247 -9.59 -5.40 -13.20
N ILE A 248 -9.04 -4.70 -12.22
CA ILE A 248 -9.20 -3.26 -12.02
C ILE A 248 -7.80 -2.64 -12.06
N PRO A 249 -7.27 -2.35 -13.25
CA PRO A 249 -5.98 -1.70 -13.39
C PRO A 249 -6.10 -0.19 -13.23
N GLY A 250 -5.00 0.45 -12.81
CA GLY A 250 -4.89 1.90 -12.78
C GLY A 250 -3.44 2.35 -12.94
N ILE A 251 -3.28 3.54 -13.52
CA ILE A 251 -2.00 4.23 -13.65
C ILE A 251 -2.16 5.72 -13.38
N PHE A 252 -1.20 6.27 -12.67
CA PHE A 252 -1.10 7.67 -12.30
C PHE A 252 0.33 8.14 -12.56
N ILE A 253 0.46 9.28 -13.22
CA ILE A 253 1.72 9.97 -13.48
C ILE A 253 1.56 11.43 -13.11
N ALA A 254 2.45 11.93 -12.27
CA ALA A 254 2.44 13.32 -11.82
C ALA A 254 3.85 13.89 -11.70
N ASP A 255 3.94 15.21 -11.74
CA ASP A 255 5.09 15.99 -11.34
C ASP A 255 4.70 17.01 -10.26
N SER A 256 5.61 17.91 -9.91
CA SER A 256 5.36 18.96 -8.91
C SER A 256 4.24 19.95 -9.29
N THR A 257 3.86 20.02 -10.56
CA THR A 257 2.80 20.89 -11.05
C THR A 257 1.42 20.26 -10.92
N GLY A 258 1.33 18.94 -10.98
CA GLY A 258 0.09 18.18 -10.85
C GLY A 258 0.09 16.85 -11.60
N ILE A 259 -1.12 16.35 -11.85
CA ILE A 259 -1.34 15.12 -12.60
C ILE A 259 -1.07 15.38 -14.08
N ILE A 260 -0.15 14.61 -14.66
CA ILE A 260 0.21 14.65 -16.08
C ILE A 260 -0.60 13.63 -16.86
N TYR A 261 -0.84 12.45 -16.26
CA TYR A 261 -1.59 11.38 -16.88
C TYR A 261 -2.25 10.50 -15.82
N GLU A 262 -3.48 10.12 -16.04
CA GLU A 262 -4.15 9.09 -15.28
C GLU A 262 -5.11 8.28 -16.17
N ASN A 263 -5.20 6.99 -15.90
CA ASN A 263 -6.18 6.12 -16.52
C ASN A 263 -6.49 4.96 -15.56
N TYR A 264 -7.69 4.42 -15.61
CA TYR A 264 -8.11 3.31 -14.75
C TYR A 264 -9.27 2.51 -15.38
N GLY A 265 -9.39 1.26 -14.89
CA GLY A 265 -10.42 0.33 -15.32
C GLY A 265 -10.03 -0.49 -16.55
N GLN A 266 -10.61 -1.69 -16.62
CA GLN A 266 -10.29 -2.70 -17.64
C GLN A 266 -10.62 -2.30 -19.08
N ASN A 267 -11.45 -1.28 -19.29
CA ASN A 267 -11.77 -0.77 -20.62
C ASN A 267 -10.76 0.26 -21.13
N GLY A 268 -9.87 0.75 -20.26
CA GLY A 268 -8.89 1.78 -20.58
C GLY A 268 -7.45 1.31 -20.53
N ILE A 269 -7.16 0.23 -19.82
CA ILE A 269 -5.80 -0.26 -19.57
C ILE A 269 -5.71 -1.76 -19.85
N PHE A 270 -4.64 -2.14 -20.54
CA PHE A 270 -4.28 -3.53 -20.79
C PHE A 270 -2.93 -3.82 -20.16
N THR A 271 -2.89 -4.82 -19.29
CA THR A 271 -1.67 -5.28 -18.65
C THR A 271 -1.18 -6.59 -19.25
N SER A 272 0.15 -6.74 -19.36
CA SER A 272 0.79 -8.00 -19.75
C SER A 272 1.95 -8.28 -18.83
N LYS A 273 1.94 -9.47 -18.21
CA LYS A 273 2.97 -9.97 -17.30
C LYS A 273 3.82 -10.99 -18.04
N GLU A 274 5.11 -10.71 -18.21
CA GLU A 274 6.04 -11.51 -19.00
C GLU A 274 7.22 -12.00 -18.14
N ASN A 275 7.97 -12.98 -18.68
CA ASN A 275 9.12 -13.57 -18.02
C ASN A 275 8.78 -14.11 -16.63
N LEU A 276 7.83 -15.03 -16.59
CA LEU A 276 7.43 -15.68 -15.34
C LEU A 276 8.59 -16.44 -14.71
N ILE A 277 8.90 -16.12 -13.47
CA ILE A 277 9.91 -16.76 -12.66
C ILE A 277 9.18 -17.75 -11.74
N THR A 278 9.34 -19.05 -12.00
CA THR A 278 8.75 -20.12 -11.20
C THR A 278 9.72 -20.60 -10.12
N GLY A 279 9.20 -21.10 -9.00
CA GLY A 279 10.00 -21.80 -7.99
C GLY A 279 10.63 -20.93 -6.91
N LEU A 280 10.36 -19.63 -6.85
CA LEU A 280 10.79 -18.76 -5.76
C LEU A 280 10.03 -19.04 -4.45
N TYR A 281 8.84 -19.61 -4.52
CA TYR A 281 8.05 -20.04 -3.38
C TYR A 281 7.93 -21.56 -3.32
N LYS A 282 8.45 -22.17 -2.27
CA LYS A 282 8.45 -23.65 -2.11
C LYS A 282 7.04 -24.25 -1.89
N LYS A 283 6.06 -23.44 -1.48
CA LYS A 283 4.73 -23.96 -1.11
C LYS A 283 3.68 -23.93 -2.22
N ASN A 284 3.70 -22.99 -3.15
CA ASN A 284 2.54 -22.75 -4.03
C ASN A 284 2.82 -22.72 -5.54
N ASN A 285 4.04 -22.91 -6.01
CA ASN A 285 4.39 -22.78 -7.45
C ASN A 285 3.90 -21.47 -8.12
N GLU A 286 3.69 -20.43 -7.35
CA GLU A 286 3.24 -19.16 -7.89
C GLU A 286 4.37 -18.50 -8.66
N ALA A 287 4.03 -18.03 -9.86
CA ALA A 287 4.97 -17.41 -10.75
C ALA A 287 5.05 -15.91 -10.45
N LEU A 288 6.23 -15.43 -10.12
CA LEU A 288 6.54 -14.01 -10.22
C LEU A 288 6.87 -13.68 -11.67
N PHE A 289 6.64 -12.45 -12.07
CA PHE A 289 7.05 -11.94 -13.37
C PHE A 289 8.14 -10.90 -13.17
N SER A 290 9.09 -10.84 -14.14
CA SER A 290 10.14 -9.82 -14.14
C SER A 290 9.85 -8.66 -15.09
N LYS A 291 8.78 -8.76 -15.88
CA LYS A 291 8.43 -7.74 -16.86
C LYS A 291 6.94 -7.47 -16.85
N LEU A 292 6.58 -6.20 -16.68
CA LEU A 292 5.21 -5.69 -16.77
C LEU A 292 5.13 -4.70 -17.93
N LYS A 293 4.14 -4.89 -18.78
CA LYS A 293 3.76 -3.93 -19.81
C LYS A 293 2.37 -3.40 -19.54
N ILE A 294 2.21 -2.11 -19.67
CA ILE A 294 0.93 -1.41 -19.58
C ILE A 294 0.73 -0.66 -20.87
N LEU A 295 -0.38 -0.94 -21.53
CA LEU A 295 -0.83 -0.24 -22.73
C LEU A 295 -2.21 0.33 -22.43
N THR A 296 -2.46 1.57 -22.80
CA THR A 296 -3.78 2.18 -22.65
C THR A 296 -4.45 2.41 -24.00
N ASN A 297 -5.76 2.59 -23.98
CA ASN A 297 -6.57 2.81 -25.19
C ASN A 297 -6.25 4.13 -25.93
N ASP A 298 -5.60 5.08 -25.26
CA ASP A 298 -5.09 6.33 -25.83
C ASP A 298 -3.61 6.26 -26.24
N ASN A 299 -3.07 5.01 -26.36
CA ASN A 299 -1.71 4.69 -26.81
C ASN A 299 -0.60 5.11 -25.84
N PHE A 300 -0.88 5.34 -24.57
CA PHE A 300 0.20 5.40 -23.59
C PHE A 300 0.80 3.99 -23.40
N TYR A 301 2.11 3.91 -23.32
CA TYR A 301 2.85 2.66 -23.12
C TYR A 301 3.88 2.82 -22.01
N LEU A 302 3.86 1.89 -21.06
CA LEU A 302 4.85 1.77 -20.00
C LEU A 302 5.37 0.33 -19.95
N GLU A 303 6.68 0.18 -19.90
CA GLU A 303 7.35 -1.09 -19.67
C GLU A 303 8.20 -1.01 -18.41
N ILE A 304 8.01 -1.97 -17.50
CA ILE A 304 8.74 -2.09 -16.26
C ILE A 304 9.45 -3.43 -16.27
N GLU A 305 10.76 -3.41 -16.02
CA GLU A 305 11.57 -4.60 -15.89
C GLU A 305 12.14 -4.68 -14.48
N GLY A 306 11.80 -5.74 -13.78
CA GLY A 306 12.33 -6.07 -12.45
C GLY A 306 13.73 -6.65 -12.58
N VAL A 307 14.66 -6.14 -11.76
CA VAL A 307 16.07 -6.61 -11.75
C VAL A 307 16.38 -7.50 -10.55
N GLU A 308 15.59 -7.39 -9.48
CA GLU A 308 15.80 -8.12 -8.23
C GLU A 308 14.50 -8.27 -7.46
N VAL A 309 14.33 -9.41 -6.78
CA VAL A 309 13.25 -9.63 -5.80
C VAL A 309 13.81 -9.34 -4.43
N ILE A 310 13.37 -8.25 -3.80
CA ILE A 310 13.85 -7.82 -2.49
C ILE A 310 13.12 -8.59 -1.40
N GLU A 311 11.81 -8.82 -1.57
CA GLU A 311 11.01 -9.52 -0.59
C GLU A 311 9.91 -10.34 -1.27
N ASN A 312 9.71 -11.56 -0.80
CA ASN A 312 8.61 -12.42 -1.21
C ASN A 312 8.00 -13.06 0.04
N LEU A 313 6.84 -12.54 0.47
CA LEU A 313 6.17 -12.93 1.71
C LEU A 313 4.86 -13.64 1.45
N TYR A 314 4.65 -14.67 2.22
CA TYR A 314 3.35 -15.31 2.37
C TYR A 314 2.70 -14.82 3.67
N LEU A 315 1.53 -14.18 3.58
CA LEU A 315 0.84 -13.55 4.72
C LEU A 315 0.52 -14.49 5.89
N PHE A 316 0.53 -15.80 5.66
CA PHE A 316 0.26 -16.82 6.67
C PHE A 316 1.51 -17.46 7.28
N ASP A 317 2.69 -17.03 6.89
CA ASP A 317 3.97 -17.47 7.46
C ASP A 317 4.52 -16.49 8.51
N VAL A 318 3.69 -15.54 8.96
CA VAL A 318 4.01 -14.52 9.98
C VAL A 318 3.29 -14.80 11.28
#